data_8c8921b1bf1e52bad26335f6b8122661
#
_entry.id   8c8921b1bf1e52bad26335f6b8122661
#
_cell.length_a   1.000
_cell.length_b   1.000
_cell.length_c   1.000
_cell.angle_alpha   90.00
_cell.angle_beta   90.00
_cell.angle_gamma   90.00
#
_symmetry.space_group_name_H-M   'P 1'
#
loop_
_entity.id
_entity.type
_entity.pdbx_description
1 polymer ?
#
loop_
_entity_poly.entity_id
_entity_poly.type
_entity_poly.pdbx_seq_one_letter_code
_entity_poly.pdbx_strand_id
1 'polypeptide(L)'
;MLPKFLVPEDVARANGTGSVVDLDAGQGKLLVLTLGINRVLEQEALQINIWGSMDKDDWGMRPLLAFPPKSYCGIYSQLLNLSKHPAVRYLRVEWKMSRWGRSSSDPLFGFSVFADESGARLKADETLAAASA
;
A
#
# COMPACT_ATOMS: atom_id res chain seq x y z
N MET A 1 -0.59 10.08 -12.40
CA MET A 1 -1.53 11.04 -11.80
C MET A 1 -2.36 10.35 -10.72
N LEU A 2 -2.50 10.97 -9.58
CA LEU A 2 -3.31 10.46 -8.48
C LEU A 2 -4.71 11.11 -8.48
N PRO A 3 -5.77 10.44 -8.01
CA PRO A 3 -5.74 9.11 -7.38
C PRO A 3 -5.58 7.97 -8.39
N LYS A 4 -4.98 6.89 -7.93
CA LYS A 4 -4.79 5.73 -8.83
C LYS A 4 -4.54 4.46 -8.01
N PHE A 5 -4.86 3.32 -8.61
CA PHE A 5 -4.51 2.03 -8.02
C PHE A 5 -3.02 1.73 -8.26
N LEU A 6 -2.29 1.45 -7.19
CA LEU A 6 -0.95 0.89 -7.28
C LEU A 6 -1.03 -0.60 -7.60
N VAL A 7 -2.02 -1.28 -7.06
CA VAL A 7 -2.38 -2.66 -7.41
C VAL A 7 -3.89 -2.70 -7.59
N PRO A 8 -4.40 -2.87 -8.81
CA PRO A 8 -5.83 -3.06 -9.02
C PRO A 8 -6.34 -4.31 -8.32
N GLU A 9 -7.62 -4.33 -7.97
CA GLU A 9 -8.23 -5.47 -7.31
C GLU A 9 -8.04 -6.75 -8.12
N ASP A 10 -7.41 -7.74 -7.48
CA ASP A 10 -7.14 -9.03 -8.09
C ASP A 10 -6.87 -10.06 -6.99
N VAL A 11 -6.71 -11.30 -7.39
CA VAL A 11 -6.41 -12.41 -6.48
C VAL A 11 -4.96 -12.83 -6.68
N ALA A 12 -4.19 -12.86 -5.59
CA ALA A 12 -2.82 -13.32 -5.59
C ALA A 12 -2.70 -14.64 -4.82
N ARG A 13 -1.88 -15.55 -5.33
CA ARG A 13 -1.63 -16.85 -4.72
C ARG A 13 -0.16 -17.06 -4.40
N ALA A 14 0.70 -16.12 -4.73
CA ALA A 14 2.12 -16.17 -4.47
C ALA A 14 2.65 -14.76 -4.24
N ASN A 15 3.80 -14.66 -3.62
CA ASN A 15 4.50 -13.39 -3.45
C ASN A 15 4.74 -12.73 -4.81
N GLY A 16 4.70 -11.42 -4.85
CA GLY A 16 4.90 -10.70 -6.10
C GLY A 16 5.07 -9.22 -5.91
N THR A 17 5.18 -8.54 -7.04
CA THR A 17 5.27 -7.08 -7.09
C THR A 17 4.31 -6.53 -8.12
N GLY A 18 3.76 -5.36 -7.85
CA GLY A 18 2.92 -4.66 -8.80
C GLY A 18 3.74 -3.90 -9.85
N SER A 19 3.04 -3.23 -10.73
CA SER A 19 3.65 -2.39 -11.75
C SER A 19 4.28 -1.15 -11.12
N VAL A 20 5.29 -0.61 -11.79
CA VAL A 20 5.88 0.67 -11.41
C VAL A 20 4.90 1.79 -11.72
N VAL A 21 4.66 2.65 -10.76
CA VAL A 21 3.72 3.78 -10.88
C VAL A 21 4.50 5.09 -10.81
N ASP A 22 4.31 5.94 -11.80
CA ASP A 22 4.88 7.29 -11.82
C ASP A 22 4.00 8.23 -10.99
N LEU A 23 4.60 8.91 -10.05
CA LEU A 23 3.87 9.82 -9.15
C LEU A 23 3.47 11.14 -9.82
N ASP A 24 4.18 11.55 -10.87
CA ASP A 24 3.95 12.82 -11.56
C ASP A 24 3.84 13.98 -10.55
N ALA A 25 2.68 14.65 -10.52
CA ALA A 25 2.43 15.76 -9.61
C ALA A 25 2.33 15.35 -8.14
N GLY A 26 2.24 14.06 -7.83
CA GLY A 26 2.23 13.55 -6.46
C GLY A 26 3.59 13.47 -5.80
N GLN A 27 4.68 13.73 -6.54
CA GLN A 27 6.04 13.70 -6.02
C GLN A 27 6.20 14.72 -4.88
N GLY A 28 6.81 14.27 -3.77
CA GLY A 28 7.05 15.11 -2.61
C GLY A 28 5.83 15.41 -1.75
N LYS A 29 4.68 14.86 -2.06
CA LYS A 29 3.45 15.13 -1.34
C LYS A 29 3.14 14.06 -0.28
N LEU A 30 2.14 14.36 0.54
CA LEU A 30 1.62 13.41 1.51
C LEU A 30 0.52 12.58 0.85
N LEU A 31 0.66 11.27 0.88
CA LEU A 31 -0.29 10.34 0.27
C LEU A 31 -1.03 9.53 1.32
N VAL A 32 -2.27 9.20 1.04
CA VAL A 32 -3.02 8.16 1.74
C VAL A 32 -2.98 6.90 0.91
N LEU A 33 -2.45 5.83 1.47
CA LEU A 33 -2.43 4.52 0.84
C LEU A 33 -3.48 3.64 1.51
N THR A 34 -4.35 3.06 0.72
CA THR A 34 -5.45 2.23 1.21
C THR A 34 -5.30 0.82 0.68
N LEU A 35 -5.17 -0.13 1.60
CA LEU A 35 -5.16 -1.55 1.31
C LEU A 35 -6.55 -2.10 1.56
N GLY A 36 -7.20 -2.61 0.52
CA GLY A 36 -8.48 -3.31 0.64
C GLY A 36 -8.27 -4.80 0.49
N ILE A 37 -8.65 -5.59 1.48
CA ILE A 37 -8.62 -7.04 1.43
C ILE A 37 -10.05 -7.53 1.40
N ASN A 38 -10.45 -8.14 0.29
CA ASN A 38 -11.81 -8.61 0.08
C ASN A 38 -11.94 -10.13 0.09
N ARG A 39 -10.84 -10.83 0.12
CA ARG A 39 -10.83 -12.29 0.09
C ARG A 39 -9.61 -12.83 0.83
N VAL A 40 -9.82 -13.78 1.72
CA VAL A 40 -8.75 -14.39 2.51
C VAL A 40 -9.16 -15.80 2.90
N LEU A 41 -8.20 -16.72 2.92
CA LEU A 41 -8.35 -18.04 3.52
C LEU A 41 -7.96 -17.97 5.00
N GLU A 42 -8.25 -19.02 5.74
CA GLU A 42 -7.86 -19.10 7.15
C GLU A 42 -6.36 -19.33 7.29
N GLN A 43 -5.79 -18.86 8.39
CA GLN A 43 -4.40 -19.11 8.79
C GLN A 43 -3.38 -18.61 7.78
N GLU A 44 -3.61 -17.40 7.28
CA GLU A 44 -2.66 -16.74 6.39
C GLU A 44 -2.53 -15.26 6.73
N ALA A 45 -1.44 -14.65 6.30
CA ALA A 45 -1.21 -13.22 6.48
C ALA A 45 -0.63 -12.62 5.21
N LEU A 46 -1.03 -11.38 4.94
CA LEU A 46 -0.54 -10.58 3.82
C LEU A 46 0.28 -9.42 4.35
N GLN A 47 1.53 -9.33 3.90
CA GLN A 47 2.43 -8.22 4.17
C GLN A 47 2.54 -7.38 2.91
N ILE A 48 2.23 -6.09 3.01
CA ILE A 48 2.36 -5.14 1.91
C ILE A 48 3.49 -4.17 2.21
N ASN A 49 4.43 -4.06 1.29
CA ASN A 49 5.54 -3.11 1.35
C ASN A 49 5.45 -2.16 0.16
N ILE A 50 5.70 -0.89 0.42
CA ILE A 50 5.69 0.16 -0.61
C ILE A 50 7.13 0.60 -0.84
N TRP A 51 7.63 0.39 -2.03
CA TRP A 51 8.99 0.76 -2.43
C TRP A 51 8.97 2.01 -3.27
N GLY A 52 9.99 2.83 -3.11
CA GLY A 52 10.15 4.05 -3.88
C GLY A 52 11.48 4.09 -4.62
N SER A 53 11.49 4.74 -5.77
CA SER A 53 12.68 4.92 -6.58
C SER A 53 12.68 6.28 -7.27
N MET A 54 13.87 6.78 -7.53
CA MET A 54 14.10 7.99 -8.30
C MET A 54 14.17 7.69 -9.80
N ASP A 55 14.60 6.49 -10.18
CA ASP A 55 14.97 6.14 -11.55
C ASP A 55 14.42 4.81 -12.06
N LYS A 56 13.63 4.10 -11.28
CA LYS A 56 13.07 2.76 -11.53
C LYS A 56 14.09 1.61 -11.39
N ASP A 57 15.36 1.90 -11.19
CA ASP A 57 16.43 0.88 -11.10
C ASP A 57 16.85 0.65 -9.66
N ASP A 58 17.06 1.73 -8.91
CA ASP A 58 17.47 1.64 -7.51
C ASP A 58 16.25 1.85 -6.60
N TRP A 59 15.83 0.78 -5.94
CA TRP A 59 14.70 0.79 -5.02
C TRP A 59 15.14 0.88 -3.56
N GLY A 60 16.42 1.04 -3.32
CA GLY A 60 16.96 1.15 -1.97
C GLY A 60 16.98 -0.18 -1.23
N MET A 61 17.32 -0.11 0.05
CA MET A 61 17.47 -1.29 0.90
C MET A 61 16.26 -1.54 1.79
N ARG A 62 15.36 -0.59 1.89
CA ARG A 62 14.16 -0.67 2.75
C ARG A 62 12.95 -0.10 2.02
N PRO A 63 11.76 -0.65 2.27
CA PRO A 63 10.55 -0.02 1.76
C PRO A 63 10.33 1.33 2.44
N LEU A 64 9.66 2.23 1.73
CA LEU A 64 9.26 3.53 2.29
C LEU A 64 8.20 3.36 3.37
N LEU A 65 7.35 2.36 3.22
CA LEU A 65 6.24 2.09 4.10
C LEU A 65 5.93 0.60 4.07
N ALA A 66 5.60 0.04 5.23
CA ALA A 66 5.13 -1.33 5.34
C ALA A 66 3.81 -1.34 6.11
N PHE A 67 2.80 -1.99 5.54
CA PHE A 67 1.60 -2.29 6.31
C PHE A 67 1.91 -3.45 7.25
N PRO A 68 1.48 -3.40 8.50
CA PRO A 68 1.57 -4.57 9.35
C PRO A 68 0.87 -5.77 8.72
N PRO A 69 1.33 -7.01 8.94
CA PRO A 69 0.68 -8.19 8.37
C PRO A 69 -0.80 -8.24 8.72
N LYS A 70 -1.64 -8.57 7.74
CA LYS A 70 -3.10 -8.62 7.88
C LYS A 70 -3.61 -10.00 7.56
N SER A 71 -4.53 -10.49 8.37
CA SER A 71 -5.10 -11.84 8.25
C SER A 71 -6.62 -11.82 8.02
N TYR A 72 -7.23 -10.66 7.90
CA TYR A 72 -8.68 -10.52 7.79
C TYR A 72 -9.06 -9.56 6.69
N CYS A 73 -10.23 -9.78 6.11
CA CYS A 73 -10.82 -8.81 5.19
C CYS A 73 -11.04 -7.48 5.89
N GLY A 74 -10.91 -6.40 5.13
CA GLY A 74 -11.11 -5.06 5.66
C GLY A 74 -10.42 -4.02 4.80
N ILE A 75 -10.50 -2.78 5.27
CA ILE A 75 -9.86 -1.63 4.63
C ILE A 75 -8.90 -1.03 5.63
N TYR A 76 -7.65 -0.92 5.23
CA TYR A 76 -6.56 -0.44 6.07
C TYR A 76 -5.88 0.73 5.37
N SER A 77 -5.64 1.82 6.07
CA SER A 77 -5.02 3.01 5.48
C SER A 77 -3.80 3.43 6.27
N GLN A 78 -2.80 3.94 5.55
CA GLN A 78 -1.61 4.54 6.14
C GLN A 78 -1.20 5.76 5.33
N LEU A 79 -0.52 6.69 6.00
CA LEU A 79 0.03 7.88 5.37
C LEU A 79 1.45 7.62 4.92
N LEU A 80 1.77 8.04 3.70
CA LEU A 80 3.13 8.03 3.17
C LEU A 80 3.55 9.47 2.92
N ASN A 81 4.47 9.96 3.72
CA ASN A 81 4.95 11.34 3.62
C ASN A 81 6.15 11.41 2.68
N LEU A 82 5.90 11.72 1.42
CA LEU A 82 6.94 11.85 0.41
C LEU A 82 7.71 13.17 0.51
N SER A 83 7.29 14.10 1.37
CA SER A 83 8.08 15.31 1.61
C SER A 83 9.43 14.98 2.26
N LYS A 84 9.53 13.84 2.94
CA LYS A 84 10.78 13.33 3.51
C LYS A 84 11.62 12.57 2.49
N HIS A 85 11.07 12.30 1.33
CA HIS A 85 11.71 11.56 0.23
C HIS A 85 11.46 12.30 -1.09
N PRO A 86 11.96 13.55 -1.23
CA PRO A 86 11.58 14.39 -2.37
C PRO A 86 12.10 13.88 -3.71
N ALA A 87 13.12 13.05 -3.71
CA ALA A 87 13.67 12.47 -4.94
C ALA A 87 12.88 11.28 -5.46
N VAL A 88 11.97 10.73 -4.65
CA VAL A 88 11.17 9.57 -5.07
C VAL A 88 10.12 10.01 -6.08
N ARG A 89 10.17 9.41 -7.25
CA ARG A 89 9.23 9.66 -8.35
C ARG A 89 8.37 8.46 -8.68
N TYR A 90 8.85 7.26 -8.38
CA TYR A 90 8.18 6.02 -8.73
C TYR A 90 7.88 5.21 -7.49
N LEU A 91 6.72 4.58 -7.45
CA LEU A 91 6.33 3.65 -6.40
C LEU A 91 6.06 2.27 -6.99
N ARG A 92 6.31 1.26 -6.18
CA ARG A 92 5.98 -0.12 -6.50
C ARG A 92 5.54 -0.84 -5.23
N VAL A 93 4.52 -1.65 -5.35
CA VAL A 93 4.02 -2.47 -4.24
C VAL A 93 4.62 -3.85 -4.32
N GLU A 94 5.09 -4.35 -3.20
CA GLU A 94 5.52 -5.73 -3.03
C GLU A 94 4.58 -6.39 -2.04
N TRP A 95 4.14 -7.60 -2.33
CA TRP A 95 3.34 -8.39 -1.39
C TRP A 95 4.03 -9.69 -1.07
N LYS A 96 3.99 -10.03 0.21
CA LYS A 96 4.50 -11.28 0.75
C LYS A 96 3.38 -11.96 1.50
N MET A 97 3.21 -13.23 1.26
CA MET A 97 2.18 -14.03 1.88
C MET A 97 2.80 -15.12 2.72
N SER A 98 2.21 -15.36 3.88
CA SER A 98 2.59 -16.47 4.73
C SER A 98 1.35 -17.23 5.11
N ARG A 99 1.46 -18.52 5.22
CA ARG A 99 0.39 -19.41 5.64
C ARG A 99 0.91 -20.40 6.66
N TRP A 100 0.12 -20.60 7.71
CA TRP A 100 0.47 -21.53 8.78
C TRP A 100 -0.66 -22.55 8.96
N GLY A 101 -0.46 -23.52 9.84
CA GLY A 101 -1.42 -24.59 10.07
C GLY A 101 -1.14 -25.80 9.22
N ARG A 102 -2.11 -26.71 9.15
CA ARG A 102 -1.94 -28.02 8.48
C ARG A 102 -2.32 -28.01 7.01
N SER A 103 -2.77 -26.91 6.48
CA SER A 103 -3.19 -26.84 5.08
C SER A 103 -1.99 -26.88 4.16
N SER A 104 -2.06 -27.71 3.11
CA SER A 104 -1.09 -27.75 2.04
C SER A 104 -1.46 -26.86 0.86
N SER A 105 -2.60 -26.17 0.95
CA SER A 105 -3.04 -25.28 -0.12
C SER A 105 -2.19 -24.03 -0.17
N ASP A 106 -2.03 -23.49 -1.38
CA ASP A 106 -1.36 -22.20 -1.55
C ASP A 106 -2.13 -21.08 -0.87
N PRO A 107 -1.45 -20.01 -0.41
CA PRO A 107 -2.15 -18.84 0.10
C PRO A 107 -3.00 -18.20 -0.98
N LEU A 108 -4.01 -17.46 -0.57
CA LEU A 108 -4.88 -16.74 -1.50
C LEU A 108 -5.35 -15.46 -0.83
N PHE A 109 -5.06 -14.31 -1.47
CA PHE A 109 -5.60 -13.02 -1.06
C PHE A 109 -6.21 -12.30 -2.26
N GLY A 110 -7.44 -11.83 -2.08
CA GLY A 110 -8.02 -10.83 -2.97
C GLY A 110 -7.79 -9.47 -2.35
N PHE A 111 -7.06 -8.58 -3.03
CA PHE A 111 -6.74 -7.28 -2.47
C PHE A 111 -6.49 -6.23 -3.55
N SER A 112 -6.49 -4.98 -3.11
CA SER A 112 -6.10 -3.84 -3.93
C SER A 112 -5.33 -2.84 -3.07
N VAL A 113 -4.48 -2.04 -3.70
CA VAL A 113 -3.77 -0.94 -3.05
C VAL A 113 -4.04 0.33 -3.85
N PHE A 114 -4.61 1.32 -3.19
CA PHE A 114 -5.02 2.58 -3.79
C PHE A 114 -4.23 3.74 -3.18
N ALA A 115 -3.83 4.68 -4.00
CA ALA A 115 -3.09 5.86 -3.56
C ALA A 115 -3.82 7.13 -3.96
N ASP A 116 -3.91 8.08 -3.02
CA ASP A 116 -4.49 9.39 -3.26
C ASP A 116 -3.68 10.46 -2.53
N GLU A 117 -3.75 11.68 -3.00
CA GLU A 117 -3.18 12.81 -2.26
C GLU A 117 -4.04 13.10 -1.05
N SER A 118 -3.39 13.31 0.10
CA SER A 118 -4.11 13.52 1.34
C SER A 118 -4.34 14.97 1.69
N GLY A 119 -3.80 15.91 0.92
CA GLY A 119 -3.79 17.33 1.28
C GLY A 119 -5.14 17.88 1.71
N ALA A 120 -6.15 17.81 0.84
CA ALA A 120 -7.47 18.32 1.16
C ALA A 120 -8.21 17.44 2.17
N ARG A 121 -8.09 16.11 2.05
CA ARG A 121 -8.70 15.16 2.98
C ARG A 121 -8.11 15.28 4.37
N LEU A 122 -6.79 15.35 4.47
CA LEU A 122 -6.12 15.44 5.75
C LEU A 122 -6.56 16.69 6.51
N LYS A 123 -6.70 17.83 5.83
CA LYS A 123 -7.21 19.05 6.42
C LYS A 123 -8.64 18.88 6.91
N ALA A 124 -9.49 18.25 6.14
CA ALA A 124 -10.87 17.99 6.55
C ALA A 124 -10.92 17.08 7.77
N ASP A 125 -10.13 16.01 7.78
CA ASP A 125 -10.07 15.07 8.90
C ASP A 125 -9.51 15.75 10.15
N GLU A 126 -8.51 16.57 10.04
CA GLU A 126 -7.98 17.36 11.16
C GLU A 126 -9.04 18.29 11.72
N THR A 127 -9.80 18.95 10.87
CA THR A 127 -10.89 19.83 11.29
C THR A 127 -11.96 19.03 12.03
N LEU A 128 -12.35 17.89 11.51
CA LEU A 128 -13.33 17.01 12.15
C LEU A 128 -12.82 16.47 13.48
N ALA A 129 -11.56 16.06 13.54
CA ALA A 129 -10.95 15.56 14.77
C ALA A 129 -10.90 16.68 15.82
N ALA A 130 -10.53 17.89 15.45
CA ALA A 130 -10.53 19.03 16.35
C ALA A 130 -11.93 19.38 16.85
N ALA A 131 -12.93 19.26 15.98
CA ALA A 131 -14.33 19.53 16.34
C ALA A 131 -14.90 18.46 17.26
N SER A 132 -14.42 17.22 17.15
CA SER A 132 -14.90 16.10 17.98
C SER A 132 -14.10 15.92 19.27
N ALA A 133 -12.99 16.61 19.38
CA ALA A 133 -12.18 16.58 20.59
C ALA A 133 -12.72 17.55 21.62
#